data_dda18673c54eb627261cfdad165aa3fb
#
_entry.id   dda18673c54eb627261cfdad165aa3fb
#
_cell.length_a   1.000
_cell.length_b   1.000
_cell.length_c   1.000
_cell.angle_alpha   90.00
_cell.angle_beta   90.00
_cell.angle_gamma   90.00
#
_symmetry.space_group_name_H-M   'P 1'
#
loop_
_entity.id
_entity.type
_entity.pdbx_description
1 polymer ?
#
loop_
_entity_poly.entity_id
_entity_poly.type
_entity_poly.pdbx_seq_one_letter_code
_entity_poly.pdbx_strand_id
1 'polypeptide(L)'
;AAFGLLSSATEPTIEDYPTDAPGAAPEAWACPVNLAPPPDDSLQGQLLAEVAGLRPWAAETRRRRGRTLFGLSGAAPDQVDEVAIALTAIATTDEITEPPPGDISWSHPMPFLVRHLADDLRSYYHEAIAAQPGTTPPDHDALNHWIFSDTVFGEVLMASGDRLTDAGDMNPLALIVRNFVIPEGHYRGISNFADIPGGYQRDDTRDA
;
A
#
# COMPACT_ATOMS: atom_id res chain seq x y z
N ALA A 1 17.60 19.29 8.16
CA ALA A 1 18.57 18.75 7.21
C ALA A 1 18.11 18.99 5.76
N ALA A 2 16.98 18.45 5.30
CA ALA A 2 16.54 18.53 3.89
C ALA A 2 16.49 19.97 3.31
N PHE A 3 15.98 20.96 4.05
CA PHE A 3 15.99 22.36 3.60
C PHE A 3 17.40 22.96 3.46
N GLY A 4 18.40 22.42 4.18
CA GLY A 4 19.79 22.84 4.02
C GLY A 4 20.36 22.41 2.68
N LEU A 5 19.98 21.25 2.17
CA LEU A 5 20.42 20.76 0.86
C LEU A 5 19.97 21.65 -0.28
N LEU A 6 18.78 22.26 -0.18
CA LEU A 6 18.27 23.21 -1.20
C LEU A 6 19.17 24.43 -1.38
N SER A 7 19.93 24.79 -0.37
CA SER A 7 20.83 25.96 -0.39
C SER A 7 22.31 25.59 -0.58
N SER A 8 22.70 24.36 -0.32
CA SER A 8 24.11 23.93 -0.34
C SER A 8 24.47 22.98 -1.50
N ALA A 9 23.51 22.23 -2.02
CA ALA A 9 23.77 21.33 -3.14
C ALA A 9 23.92 22.11 -4.45
N THR A 10 25.01 21.85 -5.16
CA THR A 10 25.33 22.45 -6.48
C THR A 10 25.03 21.49 -7.63
N GLU A 11 24.67 20.25 -7.32
CA GLU A 11 24.34 19.19 -8.26
C GLU A 11 23.25 18.28 -7.67
N PRO A 12 22.61 17.41 -8.46
CA PRO A 12 21.66 16.43 -7.94
C PRO A 12 22.32 15.59 -6.84
N THR A 13 21.76 15.65 -5.64
CA THR A 13 22.35 15.02 -4.44
C THR A 13 21.29 14.16 -3.75
N ILE A 14 21.66 12.94 -3.38
CA ILE A 14 20.89 12.05 -2.51
C ILE A 14 21.68 11.95 -1.21
N GLU A 15 21.04 12.25 -0.10
CA GLU A 15 21.62 12.12 1.23
C GLU A 15 20.65 11.30 2.11
N ASP A 16 21.18 10.27 2.76
CA ASP A 16 20.41 9.49 3.73
C ASP A 16 20.25 10.29 5.03
N TYR A 17 19.05 10.27 5.59
CA TYR A 17 18.80 10.88 6.87
C TYR A 17 19.29 9.94 7.99
N PRO A 18 20.24 10.36 8.83
CA PRO A 18 20.95 9.45 9.74
C PRO A 18 20.13 9.05 10.98
N THR A 19 18.88 9.48 11.06
CA THR A 19 18.01 9.21 12.21
C THR A 19 16.77 8.49 11.74
N ASP A 20 16.58 7.28 12.20
CA ASP A 20 15.35 6.54 11.98
C ASP A 20 14.14 7.22 12.65
N ALA A 21 12.94 6.88 12.17
CA ALA A 21 11.72 7.28 12.86
C ALA A 21 11.78 6.78 14.32
N PRO A 22 11.17 7.52 15.26
CA PRO A 22 11.11 7.03 16.63
C PRO A 22 10.57 5.63 16.70
N GLY A 23 11.34 4.71 17.28
CA GLY A 23 10.93 3.32 17.48
C GLY A 23 9.68 3.23 18.36
N ALA A 24 8.97 2.11 18.24
CA ALA A 24 7.81 1.83 19.07
C ALA A 24 8.17 1.65 20.53
N ALA A 25 7.15 1.79 21.35
CA ALA A 25 7.22 1.27 22.71
C ALA A 25 7.49 -0.25 22.69
N PRO A 26 8.18 -0.78 23.73
CA PRO A 26 8.62 -2.17 23.77
C PRO A 26 7.51 -3.22 23.90
N GLU A 27 6.25 -2.81 23.95
CA GLU A 27 5.11 -3.72 24.00
C GLU A 27 4.62 -4.02 22.58
N ALA A 28 4.38 -5.30 22.31
CA ALA A 28 3.84 -5.76 21.03
C ALA A 28 2.49 -5.06 20.76
N TRP A 29 2.45 -4.25 19.71
CA TRP A 29 1.21 -3.65 19.27
C TRP A 29 0.35 -4.69 18.55
N ALA A 30 -0.95 -4.68 18.84
CA ALA A 30 -1.95 -5.45 18.11
C ALA A 30 -3.08 -4.53 17.66
N CYS A 31 -3.59 -4.75 16.47
CA CYS A 31 -4.74 -4.01 15.98
C CYS A 31 -5.97 -4.33 16.85
N PRO A 32 -6.59 -3.35 17.52
CA PRO A 32 -7.71 -3.59 18.42
C PRO A 32 -9.06 -3.79 17.70
N VAL A 33 -9.07 -3.78 16.37
CA VAL A 33 -10.30 -3.95 15.59
C VAL A 33 -10.66 -5.42 15.52
N ASN A 34 -11.81 -5.79 16.08
CA ASN A 34 -12.41 -7.10 15.89
C ASN A 34 -13.28 -7.04 14.63
N LEU A 35 -12.80 -7.64 13.55
CA LEU A 35 -13.51 -7.66 12.27
C LEU A 35 -14.61 -8.72 12.31
N ALA A 36 -15.79 -8.35 11.81
CA ALA A 36 -16.88 -9.30 11.64
C ALA A 36 -16.46 -10.40 10.63
N PRO A 37 -16.96 -11.64 10.79
CA PRO A 37 -16.74 -12.65 9.76
C PRO A 37 -17.18 -12.16 8.39
N PRO A 38 -16.43 -12.49 7.32
CA PRO A 38 -16.82 -12.08 5.97
C PRO A 38 -18.16 -12.72 5.56
N PRO A 39 -18.93 -12.06 4.69
CA PRO A 39 -20.22 -12.58 4.22
C PRO A 39 -20.06 -13.81 3.30
N ASP A 40 -18.90 -13.96 2.69
CA ASP A 40 -18.51 -15.10 1.85
C ASP A 40 -17.01 -15.34 1.95
N ASP A 41 -16.54 -16.50 1.45
CA ASP A 41 -15.14 -16.91 1.51
C ASP A 41 -14.31 -16.40 0.31
N SER A 42 -14.90 -15.61 -0.58
CA SER A 42 -14.16 -15.01 -1.69
C SER A 42 -13.19 -13.93 -1.17
N LEU A 43 -12.05 -13.78 -1.84
CA LEU A 43 -11.09 -12.74 -1.49
C LEU A 43 -11.72 -11.35 -1.51
N GLN A 44 -12.64 -11.09 -2.44
CA GLN A 44 -13.39 -9.84 -2.51
C GLN A 44 -14.31 -9.66 -1.30
N GLY A 45 -15.08 -10.69 -0.93
CA GLY A 45 -16.01 -10.61 0.22
C GLY A 45 -15.25 -10.42 1.53
N GLN A 46 -14.12 -11.10 1.69
CA GLN A 46 -13.24 -10.93 2.84
C GLN A 46 -12.68 -9.51 2.93
N LEU A 47 -12.16 -8.96 1.82
CA LEU A 47 -11.64 -7.58 1.79
C LEU A 47 -12.74 -6.56 2.08
N LEU A 48 -13.93 -6.72 1.51
CA LEU A 48 -15.06 -5.83 1.78
C LEU A 48 -15.50 -5.86 3.25
N ALA A 49 -15.48 -7.03 3.90
CA ALA A 49 -15.77 -7.14 5.33
C ALA A 49 -14.72 -6.42 6.18
N GLU A 50 -13.44 -6.55 5.83
CA GLU A 50 -12.34 -5.85 6.50
C GLU A 50 -12.47 -4.33 6.34
N VAL A 51 -12.71 -3.84 5.12
CA VAL A 51 -12.97 -2.42 4.83
C VAL A 51 -14.16 -1.90 5.63
N ALA A 52 -15.26 -2.65 5.67
CA ALA A 52 -16.46 -2.27 6.44
C ALA A 52 -16.18 -2.15 7.94
N GLY A 53 -15.37 -3.07 8.51
CA GLY A 53 -14.95 -3.03 9.91
C GLY A 53 -14.09 -1.81 10.26
N LEU A 54 -13.26 -1.36 9.32
CA LEU A 54 -12.38 -0.19 9.49
C LEU A 54 -13.10 1.16 9.25
N ARG A 55 -14.26 1.17 8.60
CA ARG A 55 -14.96 2.38 8.14
C ARG A 55 -15.20 3.43 9.24
N PRO A 56 -15.68 3.09 10.44
CA PRO A 56 -15.90 4.09 11.49
C PRO A 56 -14.62 4.83 11.89
N TRP A 57 -13.50 4.11 11.93
CA TRP A 57 -12.20 4.66 12.34
C TRP A 57 -11.60 5.57 11.28
N ALA A 58 -11.63 5.17 10.01
CA ALA A 58 -11.20 5.99 8.90
C ALA A 58 -12.02 7.29 8.80
N ALA A 59 -13.35 7.18 8.93
CA ALA A 59 -14.24 8.34 8.95
C ALA A 59 -13.91 9.31 10.10
N GLU A 60 -13.63 8.79 11.29
CA GLU A 60 -13.27 9.62 12.45
C GLU A 60 -11.94 10.35 12.24
N THR A 61 -10.93 9.69 11.66
CA THR A 61 -9.66 10.35 11.32
C THR A 61 -9.86 11.48 10.32
N ARG A 62 -10.65 11.23 9.27
CA ARG A 62 -10.98 12.26 8.25
C ARG A 62 -11.71 13.45 8.89
N ARG A 63 -12.68 13.16 9.75
CA ARG A 63 -13.41 14.20 10.48
C ARG A 63 -12.47 15.07 11.37
N ARG A 64 -11.53 14.42 12.08
CA ARG A 64 -10.56 15.14 12.95
C ARG A 64 -9.55 15.95 12.15
N ARG A 65 -9.05 15.39 11.04
CA ARG A 65 -8.00 16.04 10.23
C ARG A 65 -8.54 17.03 9.20
N GLY A 66 -9.82 16.95 8.85
CA GLY A 66 -10.43 17.75 7.78
C GLY A 66 -9.85 17.49 6.39
N ARG A 67 -9.13 16.39 6.21
CA ARG A 67 -8.49 16.00 4.95
C ARG A 67 -8.28 14.49 4.89
N THR A 68 -8.09 13.98 3.66
CA THR A 68 -7.71 12.60 3.38
C THR A 68 -6.60 12.57 2.31
N LEU A 69 -5.85 11.48 2.25
CA LEU A 69 -4.95 11.15 1.14
C LEU A 69 -5.60 10.18 0.14
N PHE A 70 -6.80 9.71 0.45
CA PHE A 70 -7.60 8.87 -0.45
C PHE A 70 -8.09 9.72 -1.65
N GLY A 71 -8.08 9.12 -2.85
CA GLY A 71 -8.56 9.73 -4.07
C GLY A 71 -7.56 9.75 -5.22
N LEU A 72 -6.40 9.10 -5.07
CA LEU A 72 -5.38 9.01 -6.13
C LEU A 72 -5.89 8.21 -7.34
N SER A 73 -6.72 7.19 -7.12
CA SER A 73 -7.34 6.39 -8.17
C SER A 73 -8.40 7.15 -8.97
N GLY A 74 -8.89 8.28 -8.48
CA GLY A 74 -10.05 9.01 -9.01
C GLY A 74 -11.34 8.73 -8.25
N ALA A 75 -11.34 7.76 -7.32
CA ALA A 75 -12.47 7.45 -6.47
C ALA A 75 -12.62 8.48 -5.34
N ALA A 76 -13.86 8.78 -4.97
CA ALA A 76 -14.16 9.58 -3.79
C ALA A 76 -13.99 8.74 -2.49
N PRO A 77 -13.78 9.37 -1.33
CA PRO A 77 -13.54 8.66 -0.07
C PRO A 77 -14.67 7.75 0.41
N ASP A 78 -15.88 7.95 -0.05
CA ASP A 78 -17.04 7.09 0.19
C ASP A 78 -17.17 5.91 -0.79
N GLN A 79 -16.35 5.89 -1.84
CA GLN A 79 -16.27 4.83 -2.84
C GLN A 79 -15.15 3.82 -2.55
N VAL A 80 -14.81 3.61 -1.29
CA VAL A 80 -13.73 2.67 -0.90
C VAL A 80 -14.07 1.22 -1.26
N ASP A 81 -15.34 0.85 -1.26
CA ASP A 81 -15.78 -0.50 -1.63
C ASP A 81 -15.50 -0.78 -3.12
N GLU A 82 -15.76 0.20 -3.98
CA GLU A 82 -15.48 0.12 -5.41
C GLU A 82 -13.96 0.00 -5.70
N VAL A 83 -13.15 0.71 -4.91
CA VAL A 83 -11.68 0.59 -4.99
C VAL A 83 -11.22 -0.82 -4.57
N ALA A 84 -11.80 -1.38 -3.49
CA ALA A 84 -11.53 -2.73 -3.04
C ALA A 84 -11.94 -3.78 -4.08
N ILE A 85 -13.14 -3.63 -4.67
CA ILE A 85 -13.63 -4.50 -5.75
C ILE A 85 -12.70 -4.44 -6.97
N ALA A 86 -12.33 -3.23 -7.40
CA ALA A 86 -11.45 -3.05 -8.55
C ALA A 86 -10.08 -3.70 -8.34
N LEU A 87 -9.44 -3.47 -7.18
CA LEU A 87 -8.13 -4.05 -6.87
C LEU A 87 -8.21 -5.59 -6.77
N THR A 88 -9.26 -6.11 -6.13
CA THR A 88 -9.45 -7.57 -6.01
C THR A 88 -9.72 -8.21 -7.37
N ALA A 89 -10.48 -7.57 -8.25
CA ALA A 89 -10.71 -8.06 -9.60
C ALA A 89 -9.39 -8.22 -10.36
N ILE A 90 -8.48 -7.23 -10.25
CA ILE A 90 -7.13 -7.31 -10.84
C ILE A 90 -6.31 -8.44 -10.22
N ALA A 91 -6.36 -8.60 -8.90
CA ALA A 91 -5.61 -9.62 -8.18
C ALA A 91 -6.03 -11.05 -8.54
N THR A 92 -7.27 -11.25 -8.94
CA THR A 92 -7.87 -12.59 -9.17
C THR A 92 -8.01 -12.97 -10.64
N THR A 93 -7.70 -12.08 -11.57
CA THR A 93 -7.72 -12.37 -13.03
C THR A 93 -6.34 -12.82 -13.50
N ASP A 94 -6.31 -13.56 -14.63
CA ASP A 94 -5.05 -14.01 -15.25
C ASP A 94 -4.29 -12.88 -15.96
N GLU A 95 -4.98 -11.82 -16.33
CA GLU A 95 -4.40 -10.67 -17.02
C GLU A 95 -4.73 -9.37 -16.28
N ILE A 96 -3.79 -8.42 -16.32
CA ILE A 96 -4.04 -7.07 -15.82
C ILE A 96 -4.94 -6.34 -16.83
N THR A 97 -6.22 -6.34 -16.53
CA THR A 97 -7.24 -5.66 -17.34
C THR A 97 -7.76 -4.42 -16.61
N GLU A 98 -8.32 -3.49 -17.38
CA GLU A 98 -8.99 -2.36 -16.77
C GLU A 98 -10.17 -2.83 -15.90
N PRO A 99 -10.40 -2.21 -14.73
CA PRO A 99 -11.56 -2.53 -13.91
C PRO A 99 -12.85 -2.38 -14.72
N PRO A 100 -13.90 -3.14 -14.35
CA PRO A 100 -15.20 -2.99 -15.01
C PRO A 100 -15.64 -1.53 -15.05
N PRO A 101 -16.28 -1.09 -16.14
CA PRO A 101 -16.83 0.27 -16.21
C PRO A 101 -17.85 0.46 -15.08
N GLY A 102 -17.71 1.55 -14.35
CA GLY A 102 -18.57 1.97 -13.24
C GLY A 102 -18.71 3.48 -13.22
N ASP A 103 -19.21 4.01 -12.12
CA ASP A 103 -19.43 5.45 -11.94
C ASP A 103 -18.12 6.23 -11.66
N ILE A 104 -16.99 5.52 -11.49
CA ILE A 104 -15.68 6.13 -11.19
C ILE A 104 -14.93 6.38 -12.49
N SER A 105 -14.49 7.63 -12.68
CA SER A 105 -13.53 7.98 -13.70
C SER A 105 -12.11 7.74 -13.19
N TRP A 106 -11.56 6.57 -13.49
CA TRP A 106 -10.22 6.21 -13.05
C TRP A 106 -9.17 7.20 -13.55
N SER A 107 -8.28 7.63 -12.66
CA SER A 107 -7.33 8.72 -12.91
C SER A 107 -6.19 8.34 -13.87
N HIS A 108 -5.87 7.06 -13.98
CA HIS A 108 -4.73 6.58 -14.76
C HIS A 108 -5.06 5.28 -15.49
N PRO A 109 -4.41 5.02 -16.65
CA PRO A 109 -4.48 3.73 -17.32
C PRO A 109 -3.66 2.68 -16.57
N MET A 110 -3.86 1.40 -16.93
CA MET A 110 -3.05 0.29 -16.45
C MET A 110 -1.59 0.40 -16.96
N PRO A 111 -0.57 -0.03 -16.20
CA PRO A 111 -0.66 -0.64 -14.85
C PRO A 111 -0.66 0.38 -13.69
N PHE A 112 -0.51 1.68 -13.96
CA PHE A 112 -0.42 2.72 -12.90
C PHE A 112 -1.69 2.80 -12.03
N LEU A 113 -2.84 2.46 -12.58
CA LEU A 113 -4.07 2.40 -11.80
C LEU A 113 -3.95 1.43 -10.62
N VAL A 114 -3.29 0.29 -10.79
CA VAL A 114 -3.07 -0.69 -9.68
C VAL A 114 -2.38 -0.03 -8.49
N ARG A 115 -1.34 0.78 -8.75
CA ARG A 115 -0.68 1.55 -7.70
C ARG A 115 -1.65 2.48 -6.98
N HIS A 116 -2.45 3.22 -7.72
CA HIS A 116 -3.34 4.24 -7.15
C HIS A 116 -4.47 3.61 -6.34
N LEU A 117 -5.01 2.47 -6.78
CA LEU A 117 -5.96 1.68 -6.00
C LEU A 117 -5.32 1.19 -4.69
N ALA A 118 -4.10 0.66 -4.76
CA ALA A 118 -3.35 0.22 -3.59
C ALA A 118 -3.03 1.38 -2.63
N ASP A 119 -2.64 2.55 -3.14
CA ASP A 119 -2.33 3.73 -2.33
C ASP A 119 -3.59 4.31 -1.66
N ASP A 120 -4.74 4.26 -2.32
CA ASP A 120 -6.01 4.67 -1.72
C ASP A 120 -6.41 3.75 -0.56
N LEU A 121 -6.34 2.42 -0.73
CA LEU A 121 -6.60 1.49 0.36
C LEU A 121 -5.58 1.63 1.49
N ARG A 122 -4.27 1.79 1.21
CA ARG A 122 -3.28 2.08 2.25
C ARG A 122 -3.64 3.32 3.05
N SER A 123 -4.01 4.40 2.35
CA SER A 123 -4.42 5.64 3.01
C SER A 123 -5.61 5.40 3.92
N TYR A 124 -6.58 4.59 3.48
CA TYR A 124 -7.75 4.22 4.26
C TYR A 124 -7.38 3.42 5.52
N TYR A 125 -6.51 2.40 5.40
CA TYR A 125 -6.05 1.59 6.53
C TYR A 125 -5.25 2.44 7.53
N HIS A 126 -4.35 3.31 7.05
CA HIS A 126 -3.61 4.24 7.91
C HIS A 126 -4.54 5.24 8.64
N GLU A 127 -5.57 5.73 7.95
CA GLU A 127 -6.57 6.58 8.59
C GLU A 127 -7.35 5.84 9.67
N ALA A 128 -7.71 4.58 9.42
CA ALA A 128 -8.40 3.75 10.41
C ALA A 128 -7.54 3.52 11.66
N ILE A 129 -6.28 3.13 11.49
CA ILE A 129 -5.35 2.94 12.61
C ILE A 129 -5.16 4.22 13.43
N ALA A 130 -5.09 5.37 12.78
CA ALA A 130 -4.85 6.64 13.45
C ALA A 130 -5.98 7.10 14.39
N ALA A 131 -7.19 6.55 14.26
CA ALA A 131 -8.34 6.88 15.11
C ALA A 131 -8.63 5.83 16.18
N GLN A 132 -7.98 4.66 16.12
CA GLN A 132 -8.25 3.60 17.08
C GLN A 132 -7.92 4.02 18.51
N PRO A 133 -8.68 3.52 19.50
CA PRO A 133 -8.37 3.76 20.89
C PRO A 133 -7.07 3.05 21.27
N GLY A 134 -6.19 3.78 21.88
CA GLY A 134 -4.89 3.30 22.34
C GLY A 134 -3.98 4.48 22.66
N THR A 135 -2.99 4.25 23.49
CA THR A 135 -2.03 5.28 23.91
C THR A 135 -0.73 5.22 23.13
N THR A 136 -0.48 4.12 22.46
CA THR A 136 0.78 3.88 21.74
C THR A 136 0.48 3.56 20.28
N PRO A 137 0.86 4.44 19.33
CA PRO A 137 0.75 4.12 17.91
C PRO A 137 1.72 2.97 17.56
N PRO A 138 1.40 2.15 16.54
CA PRO A 138 2.36 1.19 16.02
C PRO A 138 3.58 1.91 15.48
N ASP A 139 4.73 1.28 15.57
CA ASP A 139 5.88 1.68 14.77
C ASP A 139 5.73 1.26 13.31
N HIS A 140 6.71 1.64 12.52
CA HIS A 140 6.75 1.32 11.10
C HIS A 140 6.72 -0.19 10.85
N ASP A 141 7.49 -0.97 11.59
CA ASP A 141 7.61 -2.41 11.38
C ASP A 141 6.33 -3.14 11.79
N ALA A 142 5.74 -2.78 12.94
CA ALA A 142 4.47 -3.36 13.39
C ALA A 142 3.32 -3.03 12.41
N LEU A 143 3.28 -1.80 11.90
CA LEU A 143 2.25 -1.40 10.94
C LEU A 143 2.40 -2.12 9.59
N ASN A 144 3.62 -2.23 9.08
CA ASN A 144 3.89 -2.98 7.86
C ASN A 144 3.60 -4.47 8.03
N HIS A 145 4.04 -5.07 9.15
CA HIS A 145 3.73 -6.46 9.44
C HIS A 145 2.21 -6.69 9.45
N TRP A 146 1.47 -5.84 10.13
CA TRP A 146 0.01 -5.94 10.16
C TRP A 146 -0.59 -5.85 8.76
N ILE A 147 -0.25 -4.82 7.96
CA ILE A 147 -0.81 -4.65 6.62
C ILE A 147 -0.47 -5.84 5.73
N PHE A 148 0.78 -6.28 5.67
CA PHE A 148 1.21 -7.27 4.67
C PHE A 148 1.08 -8.73 5.13
N SER A 149 0.94 -8.99 6.43
CA SER A 149 0.89 -10.35 6.98
C SER A 149 -0.43 -10.73 7.64
N ASP A 150 -1.16 -9.75 8.20
CA ASP A 150 -2.32 -10.03 9.05
C ASP A 150 -3.64 -9.56 8.43
N THR A 151 -3.62 -8.84 7.29
CA THR A 151 -4.83 -8.33 6.64
C THR A 151 -5.12 -9.03 5.31
N VAL A 152 -6.40 -9.10 4.96
CA VAL A 152 -6.84 -9.52 3.62
C VAL A 152 -6.35 -8.54 2.55
N PHE A 153 -6.25 -7.25 2.89
CA PHE A 153 -5.67 -6.26 1.99
C PHE A 153 -4.23 -6.61 1.62
N GLY A 154 -3.41 -7.07 2.56
CA GLY A 154 -2.06 -7.56 2.28
C GLY A 154 -2.03 -8.73 1.31
N GLU A 155 -2.97 -9.68 1.45
CA GLU A 155 -3.11 -10.79 0.52
C GLU A 155 -3.47 -10.31 -0.90
N VAL A 156 -4.39 -9.35 -1.03
CA VAL A 156 -4.76 -8.74 -2.31
C VAL A 156 -3.59 -7.98 -2.93
N LEU A 157 -2.79 -7.25 -2.12
CA LEU A 157 -1.57 -6.59 -2.59
C LEU A 157 -0.57 -7.60 -3.16
N MET A 158 -0.32 -8.70 -2.46
CA MET A 158 0.59 -9.77 -2.93
C MET A 158 0.12 -10.38 -4.23
N ALA A 159 -1.17 -10.74 -4.32
CA ALA A 159 -1.75 -11.27 -5.54
C ALA A 159 -1.67 -10.28 -6.72
N SER A 160 -1.93 -8.99 -6.46
CA SER A 160 -1.74 -7.93 -7.47
C SER A 160 -0.29 -7.80 -7.92
N GLY A 161 0.66 -7.96 -7.00
CA GLY A 161 2.09 -7.95 -7.29
C GLY A 161 2.51 -9.12 -8.17
N ASP A 162 1.95 -10.31 -7.95
CA ASP A 162 2.17 -11.49 -8.80
C ASP A 162 1.65 -11.22 -10.22
N ARG A 163 0.46 -10.65 -10.38
CA ARG A 163 -0.09 -10.25 -11.69
C ARG A 163 0.79 -9.22 -12.40
N LEU A 164 1.29 -8.22 -11.67
CA LEU A 164 2.22 -7.22 -12.23
C LEU A 164 3.54 -7.86 -12.67
N THR A 165 4.00 -8.89 -11.97
CA THR A 165 5.20 -9.66 -12.35
C THR A 165 4.96 -10.45 -13.63
N ASP A 166 3.85 -11.18 -13.71
CA ASP A 166 3.47 -11.95 -14.89
C ASP A 166 3.31 -11.08 -16.15
N ALA A 167 2.79 -9.86 -15.96
CA ALA A 167 2.66 -8.89 -17.04
C ALA A 167 3.98 -8.22 -17.44
N GLY A 168 5.03 -8.35 -16.65
CA GLY A 168 6.31 -7.65 -16.82
C GLY A 168 7.03 -7.93 -18.13
N ASP A 169 6.92 -9.15 -18.64
CA ASP A 169 7.55 -9.55 -19.91
C ASP A 169 6.97 -8.77 -21.11
N MET A 170 5.70 -8.48 -21.09
CA MET A 170 5.00 -7.75 -22.16
C MET A 170 4.93 -6.24 -21.89
N ASN A 171 4.99 -5.84 -20.62
CA ASN A 171 4.91 -4.44 -20.18
C ASN A 171 5.90 -4.18 -19.04
N PRO A 172 7.13 -3.71 -19.33
CA PRO A 172 8.13 -3.41 -18.30
C PRO A 172 7.69 -2.41 -17.23
N LEU A 173 6.71 -1.55 -17.53
CA LEU A 173 6.14 -0.62 -16.53
C LEU A 173 5.42 -1.36 -15.41
N ALA A 174 4.90 -2.56 -15.67
CA ALA A 174 4.27 -3.38 -14.63
C ALA A 174 5.26 -3.76 -13.52
N LEU A 175 6.51 -4.08 -13.84
CA LEU A 175 7.55 -4.34 -12.84
C LEU A 175 7.89 -3.10 -12.01
N ILE A 176 7.89 -1.93 -12.62
CA ILE A 176 8.08 -0.67 -11.88
C ILE A 176 6.92 -0.44 -10.92
N VAL A 177 5.68 -0.61 -11.38
CA VAL A 177 4.48 -0.44 -10.57
C VAL A 177 4.44 -1.45 -9.43
N ARG A 178 4.85 -2.70 -9.65
CA ARG A 178 4.95 -3.72 -8.60
C ARG A 178 5.75 -3.23 -7.40
N ASN A 179 6.88 -2.54 -7.63
CA ASN A 179 7.73 -2.03 -6.56
C ASN A 179 7.08 -0.88 -5.75
N PHE A 180 6.08 -0.22 -6.30
CA PHE A 180 5.24 0.74 -5.56
C PHE A 180 4.10 0.05 -4.80
N VAL A 181 3.61 -1.08 -5.30
CA VAL A 181 2.53 -1.85 -4.67
C VAL A 181 3.05 -2.66 -3.49
N ILE A 182 4.22 -3.29 -3.61
CA ILE A 182 4.81 -4.12 -2.56
C ILE A 182 6.20 -3.58 -2.24
N PRO A 183 6.45 -3.05 -1.03
CA PRO A 183 7.78 -2.60 -0.61
C PRO A 183 8.80 -3.75 -0.61
N GLU A 184 10.06 -3.38 -0.81
CA GLU A 184 11.18 -4.32 -0.67
C GLU A 184 11.14 -5.03 0.69
N GLY A 185 11.44 -6.32 0.69
CA GLY A 185 11.36 -7.17 1.89
C GLY A 185 10.03 -7.90 2.08
N HIS A 186 8.97 -7.51 1.38
CA HIS A 186 7.66 -8.19 1.43
C HIS A 186 7.37 -9.06 0.19
N TYR A 187 8.26 -9.09 -0.80
CA TYR A 187 8.07 -9.92 -2.01
C TYR A 187 8.17 -11.41 -1.71
N ARG A 188 7.20 -12.17 -2.21
CA ARG A 188 7.27 -13.64 -2.20
C ARG A 188 8.32 -14.11 -3.22
N GLY A 189 9.41 -14.72 -2.75
CA GLY A 189 10.46 -15.30 -3.60
C GLY A 189 11.43 -14.32 -4.25
N ILE A 190 11.28 -13.03 -4.05
CA ILE A 190 12.22 -11.97 -4.46
C ILE A 190 12.49 -11.11 -3.23
N SER A 191 13.72 -11.15 -2.73
CA SER A 191 14.06 -10.52 -1.47
C SER A 191 14.47 -9.04 -1.60
N ASN A 192 14.87 -8.62 -2.79
CA ASN A 192 15.29 -7.24 -3.03
C ASN A 192 15.24 -6.86 -4.53
N PHE A 193 15.46 -5.58 -4.82
CA PHE A 193 15.45 -5.03 -6.18
C PHE A 193 16.52 -5.64 -7.11
N ALA A 194 17.61 -6.16 -6.54
CA ALA A 194 18.71 -6.78 -7.29
C ALA A 194 18.31 -8.14 -7.88
N ASP A 195 17.32 -8.81 -7.32
CA ASP A 195 16.84 -10.12 -7.80
C ASP A 195 15.89 -9.99 -9.01
N ILE A 196 15.54 -8.76 -9.40
CA ILE A 196 14.73 -8.48 -10.58
C ILE A 196 15.65 -8.47 -11.81
N PRO A 197 15.44 -9.29 -12.85
CA PRO A 197 16.20 -9.21 -14.08
C PRO A 197 16.20 -7.78 -14.64
N GLY A 198 17.39 -7.17 -14.75
CA GLY A 198 17.56 -5.76 -15.14
C GLY A 198 17.29 -4.74 -14.03
N GLY A 199 17.11 -5.17 -12.78
CA GLY A 199 16.97 -4.30 -11.62
C GLY A 199 18.28 -3.62 -11.21
N TYR A 200 18.17 -2.56 -10.43
CA TYR A 200 19.30 -1.81 -9.89
C TYR A 200 20.06 -2.67 -8.88
N GLN A 201 21.33 -2.92 -9.11
CA GLN A 201 22.22 -3.53 -8.13
C GLN A 201 22.69 -2.44 -7.16
N ARG A 202 22.36 -2.60 -5.88
CA ARG A 202 22.90 -1.74 -4.83
C ARG A 202 24.40 -1.95 -4.76
N ASP A 203 25.16 -0.88 -4.86
CA ASP A 203 26.61 -0.90 -4.68
C ASP A 203 26.91 -0.88 -3.18
N ASP A 204 27.03 -2.05 -2.57
CA ASP A 204 27.33 -2.22 -1.14
C ASP A 204 28.79 -1.85 -0.77
N THR A 205 29.57 -1.31 -1.71
CA THR A 205 30.97 -0.95 -1.46
C THR A 205 31.14 0.41 -0.76
N ARG A 206 30.05 1.14 -0.45
CA ARG A 206 30.12 2.46 0.20
C ARG A 206 30.17 2.44 1.72
N ASP A 207 29.99 1.28 2.35
CA ASP A 207 29.99 1.11 3.82
C ASP A 207 31.27 0.43 4.36
N ALA A 208 32.41 0.51 3.64
CA ALA A 208 33.69 -0.01 4.09
C ALA A 208 34.69 1.12 4.39
#